data_626c36ecbcd09c2731d7a80d1a678a1e
#
_entry.id   626c36ecbcd09c2731d7a80d1a678a1e
#
_cell.length_a   1.000
_cell.length_b   1.000
_cell.length_c   1.000
_cell.angle_alpha   90.00
_cell.angle_beta   90.00
_cell.angle_gamma   90.00
#
_symmetry.space_group_name_H-M   'P 1'
#
loop_
_entity.id
_entity.type
_entity.pdbx_description
1 polymer ?
#
loop_
_entity_poly.entity_id
_entity_poly.type
_entity_poly.pdbx_seq_one_letter_code
_entity_poly.pdbx_strand_id
1 'polypeptide(L)'
;MKNEKTSTTETPRKTVHHSGAQRVGAPGGIISENPSIRLYDFETAVGAASGDFPERFTLPRTAEVKNQGATNSCCGCAMATIAEYIWEKEFSEGWSYAKFRTHSGEGLYMQKALDMWRKIGALPSADFGVLCEMPEIRELAEKHPELLEIAAKYKIRGYAGLNYALRDKRDKAIKQALMSGIPVLAAITYMGGGHAVALDGWDDKKDCYTIQNSYGRGWGENGYGEIKKSALNDVYAILCDEPTLPFEDVSPDRWSYSAIKHMYMSRLLKGVSDTSFEPERAVTREELATVLDRLCEKTDERLARIYDIMNSMSGKV
;
A
#
# COMPACT_ATOMS: atom_id res chain seq x y z
N MET A 1 -7.68 14.91 -53.71
CA MET A 1 -7.60 15.26 -52.30
C MET A 1 -8.55 14.35 -51.55
N LYS A 2 -8.04 13.28 -50.92
CA LYS A 2 -8.80 12.36 -50.10
C LYS A 2 -8.39 12.59 -48.64
N ASN A 3 -9.36 13.00 -47.79
CA ASN A 3 -9.20 13.16 -46.36
C ASN A 3 -9.13 11.79 -45.71
N GLU A 4 -8.01 11.43 -45.14
CA GLU A 4 -7.90 10.34 -44.18
C GLU A 4 -8.30 10.84 -42.81
N LYS A 5 -9.43 10.32 -42.28
CA LYS A 5 -9.85 10.46 -40.90
C LYS A 5 -9.11 9.43 -40.08
N THR A 6 -8.19 9.88 -39.23
CA THR A 6 -7.62 9.08 -38.16
C THR A 6 -8.69 8.82 -37.11
N SER A 7 -9.12 7.58 -37.01
CA SER A 7 -10.03 7.09 -35.97
C SER A 7 -9.20 6.78 -34.73
N THR A 8 -9.25 7.63 -33.72
CA THR A 8 -8.84 7.31 -32.36
C THR A 8 -9.94 6.47 -31.73
N THR A 9 -9.68 5.18 -31.57
CA THR A 9 -10.53 4.27 -30.80
C THR A 9 -10.35 4.54 -29.32
N GLU A 10 -11.21 5.35 -28.74
CA GLU A 10 -11.40 5.43 -27.29
C GLU A 10 -12.01 4.13 -26.79
N THR A 11 -11.28 3.43 -25.92
CA THR A 11 -11.78 2.27 -25.19
C THR A 11 -12.86 2.73 -24.21
N PRO A 12 -14.10 2.22 -24.23
CA PRO A 12 -15.16 2.69 -23.35
C PRO A 12 -14.87 2.29 -21.90
N ARG A 13 -14.73 3.28 -21.02
CA ARG A 13 -14.76 3.08 -19.57
C ARG A 13 -16.13 2.55 -19.17
N LYS A 14 -16.22 1.25 -18.91
CA LYS A 14 -17.41 0.68 -18.25
C LYS A 14 -17.35 0.97 -16.75
N THR A 15 -17.97 2.05 -16.32
CA THR A 15 -18.33 2.25 -14.91
C THR A 15 -19.50 1.32 -14.61
N VAL A 16 -19.25 0.26 -13.84
CA VAL A 16 -20.33 -0.59 -13.32
C VAL A 16 -20.86 0.07 -12.06
N HIS A 17 -22.01 0.73 -12.18
CA HIS A 17 -22.77 1.21 -11.04
C HIS A 17 -23.47 0.00 -10.38
N HIS A 18 -23.01 -0.42 -9.21
CA HIS A 18 -23.78 -1.31 -8.36
C HIS A 18 -24.82 -0.51 -7.57
N SER A 19 -26.05 -0.49 -8.07
CA SER A 19 -27.22 -0.11 -7.29
C SER A 19 -27.70 -1.34 -6.52
N GLY A 20 -27.61 -1.33 -5.22
CA GLY A 20 -28.27 -2.33 -4.40
C GLY A 20 -27.49 -2.69 -3.14
N ALA A 21 -28.16 -2.56 -2.00
CA ALA A 21 -27.91 -3.06 -0.66
C ALA A 21 -26.45 -3.43 -0.33
N GLN A 22 -25.85 -2.71 0.62
CA GLN A 22 -24.56 -3.05 1.25
C GLN A 22 -24.54 -4.52 1.67
N ARG A 23 -24.02 -5.40 0.82
CA ARG A 23 -23.60 -6.72 1.26
C ARG A 23 -22.24 -6.56 1.92
N VAL A 24 -22.19 -6.79 3.22
CA VAL A 24 -20.93 -6.96 3.95
C VAL A 24 -20.15 -8.05 3.22
N GLY A 25 -18.88 -7.78 2.84
CA GLY A 25 -18.04 -8.72 2.13
C GLY A 25 -17.99 -10.06 2.87
N ALA A 26 -17.98 -11.16 2.11
CA ALA A 26 -17.94 -12.49 2.69
C ALA A 26 -16.59 -12.71 3.41
N PRO A 27 -16.56 -13.10 4.68
CA PRO A 27 -15.34 -13.53 5.35
C PRO A 27 -14.87 -14.86 4.73
N GLY A 28 -13.56 -15.02 4.50
CA GLY A 28 -13.00 -16.29 4.02
C GLY A 28 -11.94 -16.18 2.93
N GLY A 29 -11.48 -14.97 2.59
CA GLY A 29 -10.51 -14.72 1.53
C GLY A 29 -9.06 -15.14 1.83
N ILE A 30 -8.74 -15.58 3.06
CA ILE A 30 -7.42 -16.08 3.44
C ILE A 30 -7.48 -17.58 3.70
N ILE A 31 -6.51 -18.27 3.14
CA ILE A 31 -6.25 -19.68 3.43
C ILE A 31 -5.07 -19.72 4.40
N SER A 32 -5.26 -20.38 5.55
CA SER A 32 -4.22 -20.52 6.58
C SER A 32 -3.02 -21.29 6.04
N GLU A 33 -1.82 -20.83 6.30
CA GLU A 33 -0.55 -21.45 5.93
C GLU A 33 0.23 -21.89 7.17
N ASN A 34 1.06 -22.91 7.00
CA ASN A 34 1.98 -23.32 8.07
C ASN A 34 3.16 -22.31 8.12
N PRO A 35 3.46 -21.65 9.25
CA PRO A 35 4.36 -20.50 9.34
C PRO A 35 5.86 -20.85 9.21
N SER A 36 6.24 -21.91 8.54
CA SER A 36 7.57 -22.52 8.63
C SER A 36 8.69 -21.90 7.76
N ILE A 37 8.42 -20.91 6.94
CA ILE A 37 9.46 -20.29 6.10
C ILE A 37 9.55 -18.79 6.39
N ARG A 38 10.57 -18.39 7.16
CA ARG A 38 10.98 -16.98 7.29
C ARG A 38 11.95 -16.66 6.15
N LEU A 39 11.53 -15.84 5.18
CA LEU A 39 12.42 -15.38 4.12
C LEU A 39 13.44 -14.34 4.58
N TYR A 40 13.06 -13.52 5.57
CA TYR A 40 13.95 -12.53 6.20
C TYR A 40 13.61 -12.41 7.67
N ASP A 41 14.65 -12.27 8.52
CA ASP A 41 14.48 -11.77 9.87
C ASP A 41 14.26 -10.25 9.77
N PHE A 42 13.15 -9.75 10.32
CA PHE A 42 12.79 -8.35 10.26
C PHE A 42 13.86 -7.45 10.90
N GLU A 43 14.42 -7.88 12.05
CA GLU A 43 15.48 -7.14 12.74
C GLU A 43 16.75 -7.04 11.89
N THR A 44 17.06 -8.05 11.09
CA THR A 44 18.17 -8.02 10.13
C THR A 44 17.88 -7.14 8.92
N ALA A 45 16.61 -7.08 8.49
CA ALA A 45 16.22 -6.34 7.28
C ALA A 45 15.99 -4.85 7.53
N VAL A 46 15.53 -4.46 8.72
CA VAL A 46 15.10 -3.10 9.07
C VAL A 46 15.86 -2.52 10.26
N GLY A 47 16.68 -3.33 10.94
CA GLY A 47 17.37 -2.99 12.18
C GLY A 47 16.54 -3.32 13.42
N ALA A 48 17.23 -3.48 14.57
CA ALA A 48 16.56 -3.72 15.84
C ALA A 48 15.80 -2.47 16.30
N ALA A 49 14.58 -2.65 16.79
CA ALA A 49 13.80 -1.57 17.37
C ALA A 49 14.51 -1.03 18.63
N SER A 50 15.13 0.12 18.50
CA SER A 50 15.71 0.85 19.61
C SER A 50 14.91 2.13 19.81
N GLY A 51 14.04 2.16 20.81
CA GLY A 51 13.37 3.39 21.19
C GLY A 51 12.02 3.18 21.86
N ASP A 52 11.55 4.22 22.49
CA ASP A 52 10.20 4.32 23.01
C ASP A 52 9.23 4.61 21.85
N PHE A 53 8.21 3.76 21.71
CA PHE A 53 7.14 3.99 20.77
C PHE A 53 6.11 4.97 21.35
N PRO A 54 5.56 5.89 20.54
CA PRO A 54 4.47 6.73 21.03
C PRO A 54 3.27 5.85 21.39
N GLU A 55 2.47 6.29 22.35
CA GLU A 55 1.27 5.57 22.79
C GLU A 55 0.28 5.33 21.64
N ARG A 56 0.26 6.24 20.65
CA ARG A 56 -0.58 6.18 19.45
C ARG A 56 0.19 6.64 18.23
N PHE A 57 -0.02 5.96 17.11
CA PHE A 57 0.55 6.32 15.82
C PHE A 57 -0.38 5.89 14.68
N THR A 58 -0.41 6.65 13.61
CA THR A 58 -1.10 6.27 12.38
C THR A 58 -0.34 6.81 11.18
N LEU A 59 -0.12 6.00 10.16
CA LEU A 59 0.42 6.42 8.87
C LEU A 59 -0.51 7.44 8.20
N PRO A 60 0.03 8.35 7.38
CA PRO A 60 -0.81 9.17 6.50
C PRO A 60 -1.69 8.27 5.62
N ARG A 61 -2.99 8.48 5.64
CA ARG A 61 -3.98 7.68 4.89
C ARG A 61 -4.06 8.16 3.45
N THR A 62 -3.10 7.79 2.63
CA THR A 62 -2.94 8.21 1.23
C THR A 62 -3.54 7.23 0.23
N ALA A 63 -3.69 5.96 0.62
CA ALA A 63 -4.21 4.91 -0.25
C ALA A 63 -5.75 4.96 -0.37
N GLU A 64 -6.25 4.60 -1.55
CA GLU A 64 -7.69 4.50 -1.79
C GLU A 64 -8.32 3.33 -1.02
N VAL A 65 -9.53 3.57 -0.49
CA VAL A 65 -10.30 2.54 0.22
C VAL A 65 -10.94 1.59 -0.78
N LYS A 66 -10.46 0.37 -0.79
CA LYS A 66 -10.93 -0.69 -1.69
C LYS A 66 -12.29 -1.24 -1.27
N ASN A 67 -13.01 -1.81 -2.25
CA ASN A 67 -14.26 -2.50 -2.00
C ASN A 67 -14.29 -3.85 -2.71
N GLN A 68 -14.03 -4.92 -1.97
CA GLN A 68 -14.04 -6.29 -2.51
C GLN A 68 -15.43 -6.81 -2.90
N GLY A 69 -16.49 -6.12 -2.50
CA GLY A 69 -17.87 -6.56 -2.76
C GLY A 69 -18.15 -7.95 -2.18
N ALA A 70 -18.74 -8.83 -3.00
CA ALA A 70 -19.06 -10.21 -2.61
C ALA A 70 -17.92 -11.21 -2.90
N THR A 71 -16.73 -10.74 -3.34
CA THR A 71 -15.60 -11.60 -3.67
C THR A 71 -14.74 -11.93 -2.45
N ASN A 72 -13.95 -13.00 -2.54
CA ASN A 72 -12.96 -13.37 -1.51
C ASN A 72 -11.59 -12.73 -1.78
N SER A 73 -11.57 -11.50 -2.31
CA SER A 73 -10.35 -10.79 -2.74
C SER A 73 -9.69 -9.93 -1.66
N CYS A 74 -10.04 -10.06 -0.39
CA CYS A 74 -9.53 -9.22 0.70
C CYS A 74 -7.99 -9.13 0.72
N CYS A 75 -7.29 -10.23 0.47
CA CYS A 75 -5.83 -10.24 0.42
C CYS A 75 -5.29 -9.44 -0.78
N GLY A 76 -5.92 -9.56 -1.96
CA GLY A 76 -5.58 -8.76 -3.14
C GLY A 76 -5.81 -7.27 -2.90
N CYS A 77 -6.93 -6.91 -2.25
CA CYS A 77 -7.23 -5.53 -1.85
C CYS A 77 -6.19 -4.99 -0.86
N ALA A 78 -5.87 -5.73 0.20
CA ALA A 78 -4.88 -5.32 1.19
C ALA A 78 -3.48 -5.14 0.57
N MET A 79 -3.09 -6.03 -0.37
CA MET A 79 -1.81 -5.91 -1.08
C MET A 79 -1.80 -4.70 -2.02
N ALA A 80 -2.89 -4.42 -2.74
CA ALA A 80 -3.02 -3.22 -3.57
C ALA A 80 -2.95 -1.95 -2.71
N THR A 81 -3.65 -1.92 -1.57
CA THR A 81 -3.55 -0.82 -0.58
C THR A 81 -2.10 -0.59 -0.15
N ILE A 82 -1.36 -1.65 0.20
CA ILE A 82 0.05 -1.52 0.60
C ILE A 82 0.91 -1.02 -0.56
N ALA A 83 0.66 -1.48 -1.79
CA ALA A 83 1.34 -0.98 -2.97
C ALA A 83 1.12 0.53 -3.16
N GLU A 84 -0.08 1.03 -2.88
CA GLU A 84 -0.39 2.47 -2.94
C GLU A 84 0.37 3.29 -1.91
N TYR A 85 0.55 2.77 -0.70
CA TYR A 85 1.41 3.42 0.31
C TYR A 85 2.88 3.47 -0.13
N ILE A 86 3.36 2.42 -0.83
CA ILE A 86 4.76 2.32 -1.24
C ILE A 86 5.08 3.22 -2.45
N TRP A 87 4.22 3.22 -3.47
CA TRP A 87 4.50 3.88 -4.75
C TRP A 87 3.62 5.11 -5.03
N GLU A 88 2.79 5.52 -4.09
CA GLU A 88 1.95 6.73 -4.15
C GLU A 88 1.10 6.84 -5.43
N LYS A 89 0.59 5.71 -5.90
CA LYS A 89 -0.34 5.62 -7.04
C LYS A 89 -1.34 4.50 -6.83
N GLU A 90 -2.47 4.57 -7.49
CA GLU A 90 -3.52 3.58 -7.38
C GLU A 90 -3.12 2.25 -8.04
N PHE A 91 -3.38 1.12 -7.36
CA PHE A 91 -3.09 -0.23 -7.85
C PHE A 91 -4.35 -1.09 -7.95
N SER A 92 -4.35 -1.99 -8.95
CA SER A 92 -5.45 -2.92 -9.21
C SER A 92 -5.45 -4.06 -8.19
N GLU A 93 -6.48 -4.09 -7.35
CA GLU A 93 -6.77 -5.21 -6.46
C GLU A 93 -7.15 -6.47 -7.23
N GLY A 94 -7.82 -6.30 -8.35
CA GLY A 94 -8.18 -7.40 -9.24
C GLY A 94 -6.96 -8.10 -9.83
N TRP A 95 -5.95 -7.36 -10.28
CA TRP A 95 -4.68 -7.92 -10.72
C TRP A 95 -4.01 -8.71 -9.59
N SER A 96 -3.88 -8.10 -8.42
CA SER A 96 -3.28 -8.74 -7.25
C SER A 96 -4.00 -10.03 -6.90
N TYR A 97 -5.34 -10.04 -6.90
CA TYR A 97 -6.11 -11.23 -6.63
C TYR A 97 -5.96 -12.32 -7.70
N ALA A 98 -6.02 -11.97 -8.97
CA ALA A 98 -5.97 -12.92 -10.07
C ALA A 98 -4.58 -13.51 -10.29
N LYS A 99 -3.54 -12.65 -10.28
CA LYS A 99 -2.17 -13.03 -10.62
C LYS A 99 -1.37 -13.61 -9.46
N PHE A 100 -1.70 -13.24 -8.22
CA PHE A 100 -0.99 -13.77 -7.05
C PHE A 100 -1.60 -15.08 -6.54
N ARG A 101 -2.70 -15.52 -7.11
CA ARG A 101 -3.35 -16.78 -6.75
C ARG A 101 -2.63 -17.98 -7.35
N THR A 102 -2.29 -18.95 -6.51
CA THR A 102 -1.52 -20.15 -6.87
C THR A 102 -2.35 -21.42 -6.92
N HIS A 103 -3.68 -21.32 -6.79
CA HIS A 103 -4.61 -22.47 -6.76
C HIS A 103 -5.93 -22.09 -7.47
N SER A 104 -6.81 -23.08 -7.70
CA SER A 104 -8.07 -22.89 -8.42
C SER A 104 -9.24 -22.45 -7.52
N GLY A 105 -9.14 -22.61 -6.19
CA GLY A 105 -10.17 -22.22 -5.24
C GLY A 105 -10.25 -20.70 -5.01
N GLU A 106 -11.18 -20.25 -4.20
CA GLU A 106 -11.30 -18.85 -3.80
C GLU A 106 -10.31 -18.48 -2.69
N GLY A 107 -10.05 -17.18 -2.51
CA GLY A 107 -9.10 -16.67 -1.54
C GLY A 107 -7.64 -16.75 -1.99
N LEU A 108 -6.73 -16.35 -1.10
CA LEU A 108 -5.28 -16.39 -1.33
C LEU A 108 -4.55 -17.03 -0.15
N TYR A 109 -3.53 -17.83 -0.47
CA TYR A 109 -2.46 -18.13 0.48
C TYR A 109 -1.55 -16.92 0.58
N MET A 110 -1.56 -16.22 1.71
CA MET A 110 -0.93 -14.92 1.85
C MET A 110 0.57 -14.96 1.52
N GLN A 111 1.30 -15.94 2.04
CA GLN A 111 2.73 -16.08 1.79
C GLN A 111 3.02 -16.38 0.31
N LYS A 112 2.24 -17.27 -0.31
CA LYS A 112 2.38 -17.57 -1.75
C LYS A 112 2.03 -16.36 -2.61
N ALA A 113 1.04 -15.57 -2.20
CA ALA A 113 0.68 -14.34 -2.89
C ALA A 113 1.81 -13.31 -2.81
N LEU A 114 2.48 -13.18 -1.66
CA LEU A 114 3.67 -12.34 -1.50
C LEU A 114 4.84 -12.83 -2.37
N ASP A 115 5.05 -14.15 -2.50
CA ASP A 115 6.02 -14.72 -3.43
C ASP A 115 5.70 -14.40 -4.88
N MET A 116 4.43 -14.40 -5.25
CA MET A 116 3.99 -14.01 -6.58
C MET A 116 4.16 -12.51 -6.82
N TRP A 117 3.88 -11.67 -5.83
CA TRP A 117 4.14 -10.23 -5.93
C TRP A 117 5.63 -9.96 -6.21
N ARG A 118 6.52 -10.65 -5.50
CA ARG A 118 7.96 -10.58 -5.75
C ARG A 118 8.36 -11.00 -7.17
N LYS A 119 7.68 -11.99 -7.75
CA LYS A 119 7.98 -12.50 -9.09
C LYS A 119 7.40 -11.65 -10.21
N ILE A 120 6.14 -11.24 -10.08
CA ILE A 120 5.35 -10.62 -11.15
C ILE A 120 5.31 -9.10 -10.99
N GLY A 121 5.04 -8.60 -9.79
CA GLY A 121 4.79 -7.19 -9.52
C GLY A 121 3.31 -6.83 -9.45
N ALA A 122 3.00 -5.67 -8.85
CA ALA A 122 1.66 -5.09 -8.80
C ALA A 122 1.41 -4.26 -10.06
N LEU A 123 0.15 -4.16 -10.50
CA LEU A 123 -0.22 -3.39 -11.69
C LEU A 123 -0.97 -2.12 -11.29
N PRO A 124 -0.54 -0.91 -11.75
CA PRO A 124 -1.30 0.31 -11.54
C PRO A 124 -2.69 0.24 -12.16
N SER A 125 -3.70 0.81 -11.48
CA SER A 125 -5.10 0.82 -11.95
C SER A 125 -5.27 1.61 -13.25
N ALA A 126 -4.44 2.64 -13.49
CA ALA A 126 -4.47 3.41 -14.73
C ALA A 126 -4.22 2.55 -15.98
N ASP A 127 -3.47 1.46 -15.83
CA ASP A 127 -3.11 0.56 -16.93
C ASP A 127 -4.11 -0.61 -17.09
N PHE A 128 -4.94 -0.87 -16.08
CA PHE A 128 -5.80 -2.06 -16.09
C PHE A 128 -7.24 -1.82 -15.61
N GLY A 129 -7.49 -0.72 -14.94
CA GLY A 129 -8.77 -0.44 -14.28
C GLY A 129 -8.97 -1.19 -12.96
N VAL A 130 -10.07 -0.88 -12.29
CA VAL A 130 -10.47 -1.48 -11.01
C VAL A 130 -11.46 -2.60 -11.33
N LEU A 131 -10.98 -3.80 -11.58
CA LEU A 131 -11.81 -4.98 -11.85
C LEU A 131 -11.59 -6.02 -10.75
N CYS A 132 -12.67 -6.39 -10.07
CA CYS A 132 -12.67 -7.39 -9.00
C CYS A 132 -13.07 -8.80 -9.48
N GLU A 133 -13.56 -8.96 -10.71
CA GLU A 133 -14.03 -10.25 -11.22
C GLU A 133 -12.93 -11.05 -11.92
N MET A 134 -12.72 -12.23 -11.43
CA MET A 134 -11.57 -13.08 -11.73
C MET A 134 -11.45 -13.61 -13.16
N PRO A 135 -12.50 -14.07 -13.83
CA PRO A 135 -12.38 -14.63 -15.18
C PRO A 135 -11.91 -13.59 -16.20
N GLU A 136 -12.47 -12.39 -16.12
CA GLU A 136 -12.15 -11.27 -17.02
C GLU A 136 -10.70 -10.82 -16.88
N ILE A 137 -10.17 -10.75 -15.65
CA ILE A 137 -8.79 -10.33 -15.39
C ILE A 137 -7.77 -11.34 -15.93
N ARG A 138 -8.04 -12.65 -15.76
CA ARG A 138 -7.16 -13.69 -16.30
C ARG A 138 -7.09 -13.63 -17.82
N GLU A 139 -8.25 -13.57 -18.47
CA GLU A 139 -8.36 -13.49 -19.92
C GLU A 139 -7.67 -12.23 -20.46
N LEU A 140 -7.88 -11.08 -19.79
CA LEU A 140 -7.25 -9.82 -20.18
C LEU A 140 -5.72 -9.88 -20.04
N ALA A 141 -5.23 -10.42 -18.94
CA ALA A 141 -3.78 -10.55 -18.71
C ALA A 141 -3.10 -11.57 -19.65
N GLU A 142 -3.84 -12.56 -20.14
CA GLU A 142 -3.35 -13.50 -21.19
C GLU A 142 -3.31 -12.83 -22.57
N LYS A 143 -4.25 -11.94 -22.86
CA LYS A 143 -4.30 -11.19 -24.13
C LYS A 143 -3.33 -10.00 -24.16
N HIS A 144 -2.87 -9.53 -23.02
CA HIS A 144 -2.06 -8.32 -22.85
C HIS A 144 -0.76 -8.61 -22.07
N PRO A 145 0.21 -9.34 -22.69
CA PRO A 145 1.48 -9.68 -22.03
C PRO A 145 2.31 -8.45 -21.63
N GLU A 146 2.12 -7.30 -22.29
CA GLU A 146 2.74 -6.02 -21.95
C GLU A 146 2.41 -5.55 -20.53
N LEU A 147 1.28 -5.95 -19.96
CA LEU A 147 0.91 -5.64 -18.58
C LEU A 147 1.88 -6.27 -17.57
N LEU A 148 2.49 -7.40 -17.91
CA LEU A 148 3.53 -8.02 -17.07
C LEU A 148 4.81 -7.17 -17.02
N GLU A 149 5.16 -6.49 -18.11
CA GLU A 149 6.30 -5.57 -18.15
C GLU A 149 6.05 -4.34 -17.30
N ILE A 150 4.82 -3.81 -17.32
CA ILE A 150 4.40 -2.69 -16.45
C ILE A 150 4.44 -3.13 -15.00
N ALA A 151 3.81 -4.25 -14.66
CA ALA A 151 3.75 -4.78 -13.30
C ALA A 151 5.15 -5.08 -12.74
N ALA A 152 6.08 -5.53 -13.58
CA ALA A 152 7.44 -5.87 -13.17
C ALA A 152 8.22 -4.69 -12.54
N LYS A 153 7.80 -3.46 -12.80
CA LYS A 153 8.36 -2.23 -12.19
C LYS A 153 7.96 -2.07 -10.72
N TYR A 154 6.94 -2.80 -10.26
CA TYR A 154 6.34 -2.69 -8.94
C TYR A 154 6.43 -4.02 -8.16
N LYS A 155 7.60 -4.63 -8.23
CA LYS A 155 7.95 -5.83 -7.46
C LYS A 155 8.40 -5.44 -6.05
N ILE A 156 8.04 -6.27 -5.08
CA ILE A 156 8.66 -6.19 -3.75
C ILE A 156 9.99 -6.94 -3.76
N ARG A 157 10.97 -6.46 -3.01
CA ARG A 157 12.24 -7.16 -2.79
C ARG A 157 12.02 -8.46 -2.03
N GLY A 158 11.14 -8.40 -1.03
CA GLY A 158 10.80 -9.50 -0.17
C GLY A 158 9.75 -9.12 0.86
N TYR A 159 9.63 -9.93 1.87
CA TYR A 159 8.78 -9.68 3.02
C TYR A 159 9.37 -10.35 4.25
N ALA A 160 9.08 -9.80 5.42
CA ALA A 160 9.48 -10.37 6.70
C ALA A 160 8.24 -10.81 7.48
N GLY A 161 8.23 -12.06 7.93
CA GLY A 161 7.20 -12.56 8.83
C GLY A 161 7.39 -11.97 10.23
N LEU A 162 6.35 -11.32 10.77
CA LEU A 162 6.35 -10.75 12.11
C LEU A 162 5.65 -11.68 13.13
N ASN A 163 5.58 -12.97 12.83
CA ASN A 163 4.85 -13.99 13.60
C ASN A 163 5.68 -14.49 14.79
N TYR A 164 6.15 -13.58 15.62
CA TYR A 164 6.87 -13.93 16.83
C TYR A 164 5.94 -14.55 17.88
N ALA A 165 6.41 -15.62 18.53
CA ALA A 165 5.65 -16.29 19.60
C ALA A 165 5.41 -15.36 20.80
N LEU A 166 6.36 -14.46 21.07
CA LEU A 166 6.22 -13.44 22.12
C LEU A 166 5.43 -12.24 21.58
N ARG A 167 4.29 -11.95 22.19
CA ARG A 167 3.41 -10.85 21.80
C ARG A 167 4.13 -9.51 21.78
N ASP A 168 4.93 -9.20 22.82
CA ASP A 168 5.66 -7.94 22.91
C ASP A 168 6.68 -7.78 21.80
N LYS A 169 7.38 -8.86 21.41
CA LYS A 169 8.32 -8.83 20.29
C LYS A 169 7.59 -8.58 18.98
N ARG A 170 6.45 -9.22 18.77
CA ARG A 170 5.60 -9.01 17.59
C ARG A 170 5.09 -7.57 17.53
N ASP A 171 4.57 -7.05 18.64
CA ASP A 171 4.07 -5.68 18.73
C ASP A 171 5.15 -4.65 18.40
N LYS A 172 6.34 -4.79 18.98
CA LYS A 172 7.49 -3.93 18.69
C LYS A 172 7.88 -3.96 17.21
N ALA A 173 7.95 -5.15 16.60
CA ALA A 173 8.29 -5.29 15.18
C ALA A 173 7.24 -4.66 14.25
N ILE A 174 5.95 -4.80 14.56
CA ILE A 174 4.87 -4.15 13.82
C ILE A 174 4.99 -2.62 13.94
N LYS A 175 5.17 -2.10 15.15
CA LYS A 175 5.32 -0.66 15.40
C LYS A 175 6.53 -0.09 14.67
N GLN A 176 7.65 -0.80 14.67
CA GLN A 176 8.84 -0.38 13.94
C GLN A 176 8.59 -0.34 12.43
N ALA A 177 7.94 -1.34 11.84
CA ALA A 177 7.59 -1.33 10.44
C ALA A 177 6.72 -0.13 10.09
N LEU A 178 5.67 0.12 10.88
CA LEU A 178 4.76 1.25 10.66
C LEU A 178 5.48 2.60 10.81
N MET A 179 6.34 2.76 11.83
CA MET A 179 7.14 4.00 11.99
C MET A 179 8.15 4.21 10.87
N SER A 180 8.60 3.13 10.22
CA SER A 180 9.43 3.21 9.00
C SER A 180 8.62 3.55 7.74
N GLY A 181 7.32 3.86 7.87
CA GLY A 181 6.46 4.19 6.75
C GLY A 181 5.95 2.98 5.97
N ILE A 182 6.13 1.76 6.52
CA ILE A 182 5.75 0.51 5.85
C ILE A 182 4.44 -0.01 6.42
N PRO A 183 3.32 0.00 5.66
CA PRO A 183 2.10 -0.68 6.07
C PRO A 183 2.34 -2.18 6.20
N VAL A 184 1.63 -2.80 7.12
CA VAL A 184 1.81 -4.20 7.45
C VAL A 184 0.61 -5.00 6.95
N LEU A 185 0.87 -6.04 6.17
CA LEU A 185 -0.15 -6.98 5.74
C LEU A 185 -0.48 -7.93 6.89
N ALA A 186 -1.74 -7.98 7.30
CA ALA A 186 -2.18 -8.81 8.39
C ALA A 186 -3.35 -9.73 8.02
N ALA A 187 -3.27 -10.97 8.46
CA ALA A 187 -4.40 -11.88 8.56
C ALA A 187 -5.07 -11.72 9.91
N ILE A 188 -6.37 -11.63 9.92
CA ILE A 188 -7.19 -11.55 11.13
C ILE A 188 -8.31 -12.57 11.09
N THR A 189 -8.80 -12.97 12.26
CA THR A 189 -10.08 -13.68 12.36
C THR A 189 -11.19 -12.65 12.47
N TYR A 190 -12.06 -12.60 11.48
CA TYR A 190 -13.15 -11.65 11.41
C TYR A 190 -14.45 -12.35 11.02
N MET A 191 -15.53 -12.17 11.79
CA MET A 191 -16.85 -12.78 11.56
C MET A 191 -16.81 -14.31 11.30
N GLY A 192 -15.90 -15.02 11.97
CA GLY A 192 -15.77 -16.48 11.85
C GLY A 192 -14.97 -16.98 10.65
N GLY A 193 -14.40 -16.08 9.84
CA GLY A 193 -13.53 -16.40 8.70
C GLY A 193 -12.19 -15.69 8.76
N GLY A 194 -11.26 -16.12 7.91
CA GLY A 194 -9.97 -15.46 7.71
C GLY A 194 -10.14 -14.20 6.83
N HIS A 195 -9.59 -13.07 7.25
CA HIS A 195 -9.66 -11.81 6.52
C HIS A 195 -8.30 -11.12 6.46
N ALA A 196 -7.98 -10.48 5.33
CA ALA A 196 -6.75 -9.70 5.17
C ALA A 196 -7.03 -8.22 5.23
N VAL A 197 -6.15 -7.50 5.93
CA VAL A 197 -6.20 -6.04 6.08
C VAL A 197 -4.81 -5.43 6.00
N ALA A 198 -4.73 -4.14 5.71
CA ALA A 198 -3.52 -3.37 5.90
C ALA A 198 -3.58 -2.70 7.28
N LEU A 199 -2.58 -2.95 8.13
CA LEU A 199 -2.40 -2.19 9.37
C LEU A 199 -1.76 -0.85 9.01
N ASP A 200 -2.32 0.24 9.49
CA ASP A 200 -1.80 1.58 9.28
C ASP A 200 -1.39 2.30 10.58
N GLY A 201 -1.60 1.67 11.76
CA GLY A 201 -1.24 2.27 13.03
C GLY A 201 -1.63 1.44 14.25
N TRP A 202 -1.54 2.07 15.42
CA TRP A 202 -1.93 1.46 16.72
C TRP A 202 -2.39 2.51 17.72
N ASP A 203 -3.09 2.04 18.74
CA ASP A 203 -3.43 2.77 19.97
C ASP A 203 -3.25 1.82 21.16
N ASP A 204 -2.23 2.08 21.98
CA ASP A 204 -1.88 1.21 23.12
C ASP A 204 -2.90 1.32 24.25
N LYS A 205 -3.52 2.50 24.45
CA LYS A 205 -4.59 2.65 25.45
C LYS A 205 -5.77 1.75 25.16
N LYS A 206 -6.08 1.57 23.87
CA LYS A 206 -7.18 0.72 23.43
C LYS A 206 -6.77 -0.74 23.21
N ASP A 207 -5.49 -1.08 23.32
CA ASP A 207 -4.91 -2.37 22.95
C ASP A 207 -5.33 -2.82 21.55
N CYS A 208 -5.20 -1.91 20.55
CA CYS A 208 -5.63 -2.16 19.20
C CYS A 208 -4.62 -1.69 18.14
N TYR A 209 -4.75 -2.24 16.92
CA TYR A 209 -4.19 -1.68 15.71
C TYR A 209 -5.29 -0.99 14.92
N THR A 210 -4.92 0.06 14.20
CA THR A 210 -5.77 0.67 13.20
C THR A 210 -5.56 -0.01 11.86
N ILE A 211 -6.64 -0.13 11.08
CA ILE A 211 -6.64 -0.86 9.82
C ILE A 211 -7.33 -0.06 8.71
N GLN A 212 -6.86 -0.22 7.49
CA GLN A 212 -7.62 0.05 6.29
C GLN A 212 -8.23 -1.26 5.79
N ASN A 213 -9.57 -1.28 5.70
CA ASN A 213 -10.34 -2.45 5.29
C ASN A 213 -10.75 -2.36 3.81
N SER A 214 -11.20 -3.46 3.25
CA SER A 214 -11.65 -3.61 1.87
C SER A 214 -13.17 -3.73 1.71
N TYR A 215 -13.95 -3.10 2.58
CA TYR A 215 -15.41 -3.11 2.54
C TYR A 215 -16.01 -1.77 2.08
N GLY A 216 -15.19 -0.95 1.44
CA GLY A 216 -15.60 0.37 0.95
C GLY A 216 -15.71 1.42 2.04
N ARG A 217 -15.92 2.66 1.64
CA ARG A 217 -15.99 3.83 2.54
C ARG A 217 -17.21 3.84 3.46
N GLY A 218 -18.22 3.01 3.19
CA GLY A 218 -19.38 2.84 4.07
C GLY A 218 -19.13 1.99 5.32
N TRP A 219 -17.97 1.33 5.42
CA TRP A 219 -17.60 0.53 6.56
C TRP A 219 -16.75 1.34 7.54
N GLY A 220 -17.00 1.15 8.84
CA GLY A 220 -16.23 1.81 9.91
C GLY A 220 -16.20 3.32 9.78
N GLU A 221 -15.07 3.93 10.03
CA GLU A 221 -14.82 5.34 9.81
C GLU A 221 -14.23 5.56 8.42
N ASN A 222 -15.08 5.71 7.42
CA ASN A 222 -14.69 5.95 6.04
C ASN A 222 -13.75 4.87 5.46
N GLY A 223 -13.99 3.60 5.79
CA GLY A 223 -13.20 2.44 5.36
C GLY A 223 -12.10 2.02 6.34
N TYR A 224 -11.92 2.76 7.42
CA TYR A 224 -10.95 2.49 8.48
C TYR A 224 -11.62 2.00 9.74
N GLY A 225 -10.86 1.28 10.56
CA GLY A 225 -11.36 0.76 11.83
C GLY A 225 -10.24 0.31 12.75
N GLU A 226 -10.63 -0.30 13.87
CA GLU A 226 -9.70 -0.79 14.88
C GLU A 226 -9.92 -2.29 15.11
N ILE A 227 -8.84 -3.01 15.32
CA ILE A 227 -8.86 -4.43 15.71
C ILE A 227 -8.04 -4.64 16.98
N LYS A 228 -8.47 -5.56 17.82
CA LYS A 228 -7.69 -5.93 19.01
C LYS A 228 -6.36 -6.53 18.59
N LYS A 229 -5.26 -6.22 19.29
CA LYS A 229 -3.94 -6.80 19.02
C LYS A 229 -3.94 -8.34 19.08
N SER A 230 -4.86 -8.92 19.85
CA SER A 230 -5.05 -10.36 19.95
C SER A 230 -5.74 -11.00 18.74
N ALA A 231 -6.37 -10.21 17.86
CA ALA A 231 -7.07 -10.74 16.67
C ALA A 231 -6.14 -11.07 15.51
N LEU A 232 -4.85 -10.69 15.61
CA LEU A 232 -3.85 -10.96 14.59
C LEU A 232 -3.48 -12.43 14.52
N ASN A 233 -3.54 -12.99 13.32
CA ASN A 233 -2.99 -14.30 12.97
C ASN A 233 -1.60 -14.10 12.34
N ASP A 234 -1.49 -14.19 11.01
CA ASP A 234 -0.25 -13.99 10.29
C ASP A 234 -0.03 -12.52 9.95
N VAL A 235 1.21 -12.06 10.08
CA VAL A 235 1.59 -10.66 9.89
C VAL A 235 2.89 -10.56 9.12
N TYR A 236 2.91 -9.71 8.07
CA TYR A 236 4.05 -9.54 7.20
C TYR A 236 4.35 -8.06 6.96
N ALA A 237 5.61 -7.66 7.20
CA ALA A 237 6.15 -6.40 6.72
C ALA A 237 6.65 -6.56 5.29
N ILE A 238 6.30 -5.62 4.42
CA ILE A 238 6.68 -5.66 3.02
C ILE A 238 8.01 -4.93 2.83
N LEU A 239 9.00 -5.63 2.29
CA LEU A 239 10.31 -5.09 1.99
C LEU A 239 10.36 -4.74 0.50
N CYS A 240 10.39 -3.45 0.22
CA CYS A 240 10.66 -2.97 -1.12
C CYS A 240 12.15 -2.63 -1.24
N ASP A 241 12.69 -2.71 -2.45
CA ASP A 241 13.88 -1.94 -2.72
C ASP A 241 13.46 -0.50 -2.49
N GLU A 242 14.19 0.16 -1.60
CA GLU A 242 13.98 1.57 -1.46
C GLU A 242 14.18 2.18 -2.84
N PRO A 243 13.22 2.98 -3.35
CA PRO A 243 13.40 3.62 -4.63
C PRO A 243 14.76 4.32 -4.60
N THR A 244 15.65 3.89 -5.46
CA THR A 244 16.94 4.56 -5.62
C THR A 244 16.67 5.93 -6.23
N LEU A 245 17.43 6.91 -5.81
CA LEU A 245 17.41 8.19 -6.51
C LEU A 245 17.79 7.94 -7.97
N PRO A 246 17.13 8.59 -8.93
CA PRO A 246 17.50 8.47 -10.34
C PRO A 246 18.81 9.22 -10.66
N PHE A 247 19.40 9.88 -9.67
CA PHE A 247 20.54 10.77 -9.81
C PHE A 247 21.86 10.01 -9.72
N GLU A 248 22.62 10.01 -10.81
CA GLU A 248 23.92 9.34 -10.91
C GLU A 248 24.99 10.03 -10.03
N ASP A 249 24.80 11.31 -9.73
CA ASP A 249 25.70 12.15 -8.94
C ASP A 249 25.39 12.14 -7.41
N VAL A 250 24.44 11.33 -6.96
CA VAL A 250 24.08 11.17 -5.54
C VAL A 250 24.35 9.74 -5.09
N SER A 251 25.60 9.47 -4.65
CA SER A 251 25.98 8.15 -4.11
C SER A 251 25.18 7.80 -2.86
N PRO A 252 24.76 6.52 -2.69
CA PRO A 252 24.13 6.02 -1.47
C PRO A 252 24.94 6.28 -0.18
N ASP A 253 26.26 6.33 -0.29
CA ASP A 253 27.17 6.59 0.85
C ASP A 253 27.30 8.08 1.21
N ARG A 254 26.68 8.96 0.43
CA ARG A 254 26.72 10.41 0.71
C ARG A 254 25.93 10.71 1.99
N TRP A 255 26.51 11.52 2.88
CA TRP A 255 25.88 11.93 4.14
C TRP A 255 24.47 12.51 3.97
N SER A 256 24.21 13.20 2.86
CA SER A 256 22.92 13.83 2.53
C SER A 256 21.96 12.91 1.75
N TYR A 257 22.36 11.68 1.40
CA TYR A 257 21.57 10.77 0.56
C TYR A 257 20.14 10.57 1.07
N SER A 258 20.00 10.25 2.36
CA SER A 258 18.68 10.01 2.96
C SER A 258 17.79 11.25 2.94
N ALA A 259 18.36 12.43 3.16
CA ALA A 259 17.62 13.69 3.13
C ALA A 259 17.18 14.04 1.69
N ILE A 260 18.09 13.94 0.71
CA ILE A 260 17.77 14.16 -0.71
C ILE A 260 16.69 13.19 -1.16
N LYS A 261 16.82 11.93 -0.82
CA LYS A 261 15.85 10.88 -1.15
C LYS A 261 14.49 11.19 -0.56
N HIS A 262 14.40 11.51 0.73
CA HIS A 262 13.15 11.88 1.38
C HIS A 262 12.48 13.08 0.69
N MET A 263 13.26 14.13 0.39
CA MET A 263 12.74 15.34 -0.25
C MET A 263 12.29 15.09 -1.70
N TYR A 264 13.01 14.24 -2.43
CA TYR A 264 12.63 13.81 -3.78
C TYR A 264 11.36 12.95 -3.78
N MET A 265 11.30 11.92 -2.93
CA MET A 265 10.12 11.05 -2.80
C MET A 265 8.89 11.83 -2.33
N SER A 266 9.09 12.81 -1.46
CA SER A 266 8.03 13.73 -1.04
C SER A 266 7.66 14.77 -2.10
N ARG A 267 8.28 14.75 -3.29
CA ARG A 267 8.06 15.74 -4.37
C ARG A 267 8.31 17.18 -3.96
N LEU A 268 9.09 17.39 -2.90
CA LEU A 268 9.51 18.72 -2.44
C LEU A 268 10.70 19.23 -3.24
N LEU A 269 11.65 18.33 -3.55
CA LEU A 269 12.79 18.62 -4.42
C LEU A 269 12.72 17.82 -5.71
N LYS A 270 13.32 18.37 -6.76
CA LYS A 270 13.56 17.68 -8.04
C LYS A 270 15.05 17.76 -8.35
N GLY A 271 15.54 16.90 -9.25
CA GLY A 271 16.86 17.05 -9.84
C GLY A 271 16.92 18.27 -10.76
N VAL A 272 18.12 18.66 -11.13
CA VAL A 272 18.37 19.65 -12.20
C VAL A 272 18.09 19.04 -13.58
N SER A 273 18.14 17.70 -13.66
CA SER A 273 17.69 16.88 -14.80
C SER A 273 17.08 15.57 -14.28
N ASP A 274 16.67 14.70 -15.19
CA ASP A 274 16.12 13.38 -14.83
C ASP A 274 17.17 12.47 -14.15
N THR A 275 18.46 12.70 -14.41
CA THR A 275 19.56 11.85 -13.90
C THR A 275 20.60 12.59 -13.05
N SER A 276 20.45 13.90 -12.84
CA SER A 276 21.40 14.71 -12.05
C SER A 276 20.68 15.57 -11.03
N PHE A 277 21.24 15.66 -9.83
CA PHE A 277 20.75 16.47 -8.72
C PHE A 277 21.64 17.68 -8.44
N GLU A 278 22.95 17.57 -8.70
CA GLU A 278 23.99 18.57 -8.38
C GLU A 278 24.02 18.94 -6.88
N PRO A 279 24.30 17.98 -5.98
CA PRO A 279 24.13 18.16 -4.55
C PRO A 279 25.05 19.21 -3.90
N GLU A 280 26.06 19.68 -4.61
CA GLU A 280 27.00 20.72 -4.14
C GLU A 280 26.72 22.08 -4.77
N ARG A 281 25.80 22.16 -5.72
CA ARG A 281 25.40 23.41 -6.34
C ARG A 281 24.71 24.34 -5.34
N ALA A 282 25.03 25.61 -5.38
CA ALA A 282 24.34 26.63 -4.61
C ALA A 282 22.85 26.71 -5.04
N VAL A 283 21.96 26.66 -4.07
CA VAL A 283 20.52 26.85 -4.30
C VAL A 283 20.24 28.33 -4.56
N THR A 284 19.45 28.65 -5.58
CA THR A 284 18.98 30.01 -5.82
C THR A 284 17.87 30.39 -4.84
N ARG A 285 17.64 31.72 -4.66
CA ARG A 285 16.52 32.18 -3.82
C ARG A 285 15.17 31.76 -4.39
N GLU A 286 15.03 31.65 -5.71
CA GLU A 286 13.80 31.21 -6.37
C GLU A 286 13.55 29.70 -6.14
N GLU A 287 14.60 28.89 -6.26
CA GLU A 287 14.50 27.45 -5.96
C GLU A 287 14.12 27.20 -4.50
N LEU A 288 14.76 27.93 -3.57
CA LEU A 288 14.43 27.83 -2.16
C LEU A 288 12.98 28.26 -1.90
N ALA A 289 12.53 29.37 -2.47
CA ALA A 289 11.14 29.82 -2.33
C ALA A 289 10.16 28.77 -2.87
N THR A 290 10.45 28.15 -4.02
CA THR A 290 9.61 27.09 -4.60
C THR A 290 9.53 25.85 -3.71
N VAL A 291 10.62 25.45 -3.06
CA VAL A 291 10.64 24.30 -2.13
C VAL A 291 9.83 24.62 -0.88
N LEU A 292 9.98 25.81 -0.33
CA LEU A 292 9.23 26.26 0.86
C LEU A 292 7.74 26.37 0.56
N ASP A 293 7.36 26.87 -0.61
CA ASP A 293 5.97 26.98 -1.06
C ASP A 293 5.31 25.59 -1.12
N ARG A 294 5.94 24.62 -1.78
CA ARG A 294 5.47 23.22 -1.80
C ARG A 294 5.36 22.59 -0.40
N LEU A 295 6.28 22.97 0.50
CA LEU A 295 6.23 22.49 1.88
C LEU A 295 5.03 23.08 2.63
N CYS A 296 4.74 24.36 2.42
CA CYS A 296 3.56 25.04 2.96
C CYS A 296 2.28 24.41 2.42
N GLU A 297 2.14 24.23 1.10
CA GLU A 297 0.98 23.57 0.49
C GLU A 297 0.72 22.18 1.10
N LYS A 298 1.76 21.35 1.22
CA LYS A 298 1.61 20.01 1.85
C LYS A 298 1.25 20.08 3.33
N THR A 299 1.75 21.09 4.03
CA THR A 299 1.41 21.31 5.45
C THR A 299 -0.03 21.76 5.58
N ASP A 300 -0.50 22.65 4.73
CA ASP A 300 -1.88 23.15 4.72
C ASP A 300 -2.86 22.04 4.34
N GLU A 301 -2.53 21.19 3.36
CA GLU A 301 -3.32 19.99 3.05
C GLU A 301 -3.43 19.03 4.24
N ARG A 302 -2.34 18.82 4.97
CA ARG A 302 -2.35 18.00 6.19
C ARG A 302 -3.18 18.63 7.30
N LEU A 303 -3.05 19.94 7.51
CA LEU A 303 -3.84 20.69 8.48
C LEU A 303 -5.32 20.68 8.11
N ALA A 304 -5.67 20.91 6.85
CA ALA A 304 -7.06 20.83 6.37
C ALA A 304 -7.66 19.44 6.65
N ARG A 305 -6.93 18.36 6.36
CA ARG A 305 -7.38 17.00 6.69
C ARG A 305 -7.57 16.78 8.19
N ILE A 306 -6.67 17.32 9.02
CA ILE A 306 -6.81 17.26 10.48
C ILE A 306 -8.05 18.04 10.92
N TYR A 307 -8.29 19.23 10.40
CA TYR A 307 -9.49 20.02 10.67
C TYR A 307 -10.76 19.29 10.24
N ASP A 308 -10.79 18.66 9.09
CA ASP A 308 -11.94 17.87 8.62
C ASP A 308 -12.22 16.68 9.55
N ILE A 309 -11.17 16.00 10.02
CA ILE A 309 -11.28 14.91 10.98
C ILE A 309 -11.84 15.45 12.32
N MET A 310 -11.31 16.55 12.82
CA MET A 310 -11.77 17.16 14.09
C MET A 310 -13.22 17.62 13.99
N ASN A 311 -13.62 18.23 12.89
CA ASN A 311 -14.99 18.66 12.66
C ASN A 311 -15.96 17.48 12.52
N SER A 312 -15.54 16.39 11.90
CA SER A 312 -16.35 15.16 11.81
C SER A 312 -16.51 14.48 13.17
N MET A 313 -15.58 14.68 14.09
CA MET A 313 -15.65 14.19 15.47
C MET A 313 -16.49 15.08 16.39
N SER A 314 -16.51 16.40 16.15
CA SER A 314 -17.28 17.37 16.97
C SER A 314 -18.74 17.53 16.56
N GLY A 315 -19.11 17.13 15.35
CA GLY A 315 -20.50 17.16 14.86
C GLY A 315 -21.38 15.98 15.30
N LYS A 316 -20.92 15.15 16.25
CA LYS A 316 -21.67 14.01 16.81
C LYS A 316 -21.92 14.19 18.32
N VAL A 317 -22.35 15.40 18.73
CA VAL A 317 -22.93 15.64 20.05
C VAL A 317 -24.40 15.93 19.92
#